data_ed403f50388949a69f3b4646238d475d
#
_entry.id   ed403f50388949a69f3b4646238d475d
#
_cell.length_a   1.000
_cell.length_b   1.000
_cell.length_c   1.000
_cell.angle_alpha   90.00
_cell.angle_beta   90.00
_cell.angle_gamma   90.00
#
_symmetry.space_group_name_H-M   'P 1'
#
loop_
_entity.id
_entity.type
_entity.pdbx_description
1 polymer ?
#
loop_
_entity_poly.entity_id
_entity_poly.type
_entity_poly.pdbx_seq_one_letter_code
_entity_poly.pdbx_strand_id
1 'polypeptide(L)'
;MDLSNHHLYISHACPYSARAVLARCIMQLDTAVSMSALNPVRGPEGWVFGDGEHADPLHGFRTLRETYEASDAGYQGRISVPVLWDRSKRRIVSTESGDIMRMFGGDTLCPKSLRAEIDALNAWIGKRINDGVYDVGKATSQLAYEREHRNLIEALDELEQRLGNSRFLFGDEPVESDWRLFPTLVRLDTVYSRLFKCTRQLADLPNLQRHTRELYRRPGIAATVRHDEILLHYYRSFPALNPHGIVPLLAPADFSGN
;
A
#
# COMPACT_ATOMS: atom_id res chain seq x y z
N MET A 1 5.19 -23.44 0.47
CA MET A 1 4.81 -23.10 1.86
C MET A 1 3.32 -23.39 1.99
N ASP A 2 2.89 -24.11 3.02
CA ASP A 2 1.45 -24.24 3.31
C ASP A 2 0.95 -22.95 3.95
N LEU A 3 0.02 -22.27 3.27
CA LEU A 3 -0.55 -20.99 3.70
C LEU A 3 -1.92 -21.14 4.38
N SER A 4 -2.48 -22.35 4.46
CA SER A 4 -3.85 -22.60 4.95
C SER A 4 -4.10 -22.16 6.41
N ASN A 5 -3.04 -22.06 7.20
CA ASN A 5 -3.09 -21.61 8.59
C ASN A 5 -2.76 -20.13 8.77
N HIS A 6 -2.67 -19.35 7.67
CA HIS A 6 -2.32 -17.94 7.78
C HIS A 6 -3.55 -17.04 7.69
N HIS A 7 -3.44 -15.91 8.37
CA HIS A 7 -4.41 -14.82 8.33
C HIS A 7 -3.67 -13.50 8.10
N LEU A 8 -4.26 -12.62 7.30
CA LEU A 8 -3.67 -11.34 6.97
C LEU A 8 -4.48 -10.21 7.59
N TYR A 9 -3.93 -9.51 8.58
CA TYR A 9 -4.50 -8.27 9.11
C TYR A 9 -4.00 -7.09 8.29
N ILE A 10 -4.92 -6.28 7.79
CA ILE A 10 -4.63 -5.17 6.88
C ILE A 10 -5.40 -3.90 7.26
N SER A 11 -5.04 -2.80 6.61
CA SER A 11 -5.96 -1.69 6.38
C SER A 11 -6.02 -1.44 4.87
N HIS A 12 -7.21 -1.38 4.28
CA HIS A 12 -7.38 -1.09 2.85
C HIS A 12 -6.83 0.29 2.48
N ALA A 13 -6.81 1.21 3.43
CA ALA A 13 -6.24 2.54 3.24
C ALA A 13 -4.70 2.54 3.14
N CYS A 14 -4.01 1.58 3.78
CA CYS A 14 -2.56 1.55 3.86
C CYS A 14 -1.93 1.06 2.54
N PRO A 15 -1.03 1.83 1.88
CA PRO A 15 -0.40 1.40 0.63
C PRO A 15 0.54 0.21 0.81
N TYR A 16 1.10 0.01 2.01
CA TYR A 16 1.93 -1.15 2.32
C TYR A 16 1.09 -2.41 2.51
N SER A 17 -0.09 -2.32 3.17
CA SER A 17 -1.06 -3.42 3.21
C SER A 17 -1.54 -3.80 1.83
N ALA A 18 -1.80 -2.82 0.96
CA ALA A 18 -2.25 -3.07 -0.41
C ALA A 18 -1.31 -4.00 -1.19
N ARG A 19 0.00 -3.95 -0.94
CA ARG A 19 0.97 -4.87 -1.57
C ARG A 19 0.68 -6.33 -1.24
N ALA A 20 0.42 -6.63 0.03
CA ALA A 20 0.09 -7.99 0.47
C ALA A 20 -1.29 -8.44 -0.06
N VAL A 21 -2.26 -7.54 -0.08
CA VAL A 21 -3.60 -7.78 -0.64
C VAL A 21 -3.52 -8.08 -2.14
N LEU A 22 -2.74 -7.30 -2.90
CA LEU A 22 -2.50 -7.51 -4.31
C LEU A 22 -1.86 -8.88 -4.58
N ALA A 23 -0.80 -9.24 -3.85
CA ALA A 23 -0.17 -10.54 -4.02
C ALA A 23 -1.14 -11.69 -3.70
N ARG A 24 -1.96 -11.56 -2.64
CA ARG A 24 -3.01 -12.52 -2.29
C ARG A 24 -4.03 -12.69 -3.43
N CYS A 25 -4.48 -11.59 -4.03
CA CYS A 25 -5.43 -11.58 -5.13
C CYS A 25 -4.82 -12.20 -6.40
N ILE A 26 -3.63 -11.74 -6.83
CA ILE A 26 -2.94 -12.21 -8.04
C ILE A 26 -2.69 -13.72 -7.98
N MET A 27 -2.31 -14.22 -6.81
CA MET A 27 -2.01 -15.63 -6.58
C MET A 27 -3.25 -16.47 -6.22
N GLN A 28 -4.45 -15.87 -6.26
CA GLN A 28 -5.73 -16.53 -5.96
C GLN A 28 -5.73 -17.25 -4.60
N LEU A 29 -5.17 -16.58 -3.58
CA LEU A 29 -5.03 -17.15 -2.22
C LEU A 29 -6.23 -16.83 -1.32
N ASP A 30 -7.39 -16.42 -1.87
CA ASP A 30 -8.54 -15.97 -1.09
C ASP A 30 -9.11 -17.03 -0.15
N THR A 31 -9.03 -18.27 -0.55
CA THR A 31 -9.46 -19.41 0.27
C THR A 31 -8.38 -19.94 1.21
N ALA A 32 -7.10 -19.77 0.84
CA ALA A 32 -5.97 -20.27 1.62
C ALA A 32 -5.56 -19.34 2.76
N VAL A 33 -5.58 -18.02 2.49
CA VAL A 33 -5.19 -16.98 3.45
C VAL A 33 -6.41 -16.13 3.78
N SER A 34 -6.99 -16.32 4.95
CA SER A 34 -8.08 -15.45 5.41
C SER A 34 -7.57 -14.02 5.70
N MET A 35 -8.46 -13.04 5.66
CA MET A 35 -8.08 -11.63 5.81
C MET A 35 -9.12 -10.86 6.61
N SER A 36 -8.65 -9.90 7.43
CA SER A 36 -9.48 -8.91 8.11
C SER A 36 -8.91 -7.51 7.92
N ALA A 37 -9.79 -6.55 7.73
CA ALA A 37 -9.42 -5.14 7.63
C ALA A 37 -9.69 -4.42 8.96
N LEU A 38 -8.74 -3.63 9.42
CA LEU A 38 -8.91 -2.72 10.55
C LEU A 38 -9.70 -1.48 10.13
N ASN A 39 -10.27 -0.80 11.12
CA ASN A 39 -10.94 0.49 10.90
C ASN A 39 -10.01 1.43 10.11
N PRO A 40 -10.49 2.06 9.04
CA PRO A 40 -9.66 2.94 8.22
C PRO A 40 -9.15 4.16 8.98
N VAL A 41 -9.87 4.66 9.98
CA VAL A 41 -9.45 5.83 10.77
C VAL A 41 -8.56 5.39 11.92
N ARG A 42 -7.31 5.86 11.88
CA ARG A 42 -6.35 5.62 12.95
C ARG A 42 -6.41 6.75 13.99
N GLY A 43 -6.75 6.39 15.22
CA GLY A 43 -6.83 7.30 16.35
C GLY A 43 -5.59 7.30 17.25
N PRO A 44 -5.70 7.83 18.47
CA PRO A 44 -4.62 7.85 19.46
C PRO A 44 -4.11 6.46 19.85
N GLU A 45 -4.97 5.45 19.83
CA GLU A 45 -4.62 4.05 20.10
C GLU A 45 -3.94 3.36 18.92
N GLY A 46 -3.74 4.08 17.81
CA GLY A 46 -3.15 3.54 16.59
C GLY A 46 -4.17 2.81 15.71
N TRP A 47 -3.83 1.61 15.28
CA TRP A 47 -4.72 0.77 14.48
C TRP A 47 -5.67 -0.02 15.39
N VAL A 48 -6.98 0.16 15.15
CA VAL A 48 -8.04 -0.48 15.93
C VAL A 48 -8.93 -1.33 15.03
N PHE A 49 -9.49 -2.39 15.57
CA PHE A 49 -10.60 -3.09 14.97
C PHE A 49 -11.89 -2.28 15.19
N GLY A 50 -12.93 -2.61 14.46
CA GLY A 50 -14.26 -1.98 14.57
C GLY A 50 -15.33 -3.04 14.68
N ASP A 51 -16.54 -2.66 14.29
CA ASP A 51 -17.68 -3.56 14.19
C ASP A 51 -17.83 -4.10 12.75
N GLY A 52 -18.62 -5.16 12.59
CA GLY A 52 -18.96 -5.72 11.29
C GLY A 52 -17.73 -6.21 10.51
N GLU A 53 -17.51 -5.67 9.32
CA GLU A 53 -16.38 -6.05 8.45
C GLU A 53 -15.00 -5.71 9.01
N HIS A 54 -14.94 -4.82 9.99
CA HIS A 54 -13.71 -4.40 10.65
C HIS A 54 -13.46 -5.11 11.99
N ALA A 55 -14.31 -6.06 12.39
CA ALA A 55 -14.08 -6.86 13.61
C ALA A 55 -12.94 -7.85 13.41
N ASP A 56 -12.22 -8.19 14.50
CA ASP A 56 -11.30 -9.32 14.48
C ASP A 56 -12.07 -10.66 14.65
N PRO A 57 -12.15 -11.48 13.60
CA PRO A 57 -12.90 -12.72 13.63
C PRO A 57 -12.15 -13.87 14.31
N LEU A 58 -10.86 -13.71 14.61
CA LEU A 58 -10.02 -14.78 15.15
C LEU A 58 -9.94 -14.77 16.67
N HIS A 59 -9.79 -13.59 17.26
CA HIS A 59 -9.49 -13.46 18.68
C HIS A 59 -10.41 -12.46 19.39
N GLY A 60 -11.17 -11.64 18.63
CA GLY A 60 -11.98 -10.58 19.18
C GLY A 60 -11.15 -9.42 19.76
N PHE A 61 -9.92 -9.23 19.26
CA PHE A 61 -9.07 -8.12 19.68
C PHE A 61 -9.70 -6.77 19.30
N ARG A 62 -9.48 -5.75 20.13
CA ARG A 62 -9.95 -4.39 19.89
C ARG A 62 -8.91 -3.53 19.19
N THR A 63 -7.63 -3.83 19.39
CA THR A 63 -6.50 -3.09 18.82
C THR A 63 -5.52 -4.04 18.16
N LEU A 64 -4.81 -3.56 17.14
CA LEU A 64 -3.73 -4.33 16.51
C LEU A 64 -2.57 -4.56 17.48
N ARG A 65 -2.42 -3.74 18.51
CA ARG A 65 -1.43 -3.93 19.57
C ARG A 65 -1.59 -5.29 20.24
N GLU A 66 -2.82 -5.71 20.52
CA GLU A 66 -3.12 -7.01 21.15
C GLU A 66 -2.64 -8.19 20.28
N THR A 67 -2.66 -8.05 18.94
CA THR A 67 -2.07 -9.03 18.02
C THR A 67 -0.56 -9.15 18.20
N TYR A 68 0.14 -8.01 18.37
CA TYR A 68 1.59 -8.00 18.61
C TYR A 68 1.93 -8.56 19.98
N GLU A 69 1.19 -8.20 21.02
CA GLU A 69 1.38 -8.69 22.39
C GLU A 69 1.05 -10.19 22.52
N ALA A 70 0.07 -10.69 21.78
CA ALA A 70 -0.23 -12.11 21.70
C ALA A 70 0.88 -12.92 21.00
N SER A 71 1.66 -12.27 20.11
CA SER A 71 2.81 -12.86 19.45
C SER A 71 4.08 -12.83 20.30
N ASP A 72 4.28 -11.72 21.02
CA ASP A 72 5.46 -11.45 21.84
C ASP A 72 5.04 -10.60 23.05
N ALA A 73 4.95 -11.25 24.21
CA ALA A 73 4.50 -10.62 25.44
C ALA A 73 5.41 -9.43 25.83
N GLY A 74 4.81 -8.25 25.98
CA GLY A 74 5.55 -7.04 26.31
C GLY A 74 6.18 -6.33 25.13
N TYR A 75 5.74 -6.62 23.90
CA TYR A 75 6.23 -5.95 22.67
C TYR A 75 6.20 -4.43 22.77
N GLN A 76 7.35 -3.78 22.57
CA GLN A 76 7.53 -2.32 22.65
C GLN A 76 7.79 -1.67 21.29
N GLY A 77 7.82 -2.46 20.21
CA GLY A 77 8.12 -1.95 18.88
C GLY A 77 6.95 -1.22 18.22
N ARG A 78 7.15 -0.86 16.96
CA ARG A 78 6.15 -0.18 16.14
C ARG A 78 5.00 -1.14 15.77
N ILE A 79 3.78 -0.70 16.00
CA ILE A 79 2.57 -1.39 15.55
C ILE A 79 2.21 -0.93 14.14
N SER A 80 2.25 -1.82 13.18
CA SER A 80 2.04 -1.51 11.75
C SER A 80 1.23 -2.59 11.04
N VAL A 81 0.65 -2.24 9.89
CA VAL A 81 0.01 -3.14 8.93
C VAL A 81 0.83 -3.15 7.63
N PRO A 82 0.84 -4.26 6.87
CA PRO A 82 0.13 -5.53 7.10
C PRO A 82 0.76 -6.37 8.22
N VAL A 83 0.01 -7.34 8.73
CA VAL A 83 0.52 -8.40 9.61
C VAL A 83 0.10 -9.75 9.04
N LEU A 84 1.08 -10.59 8.72
CA LEU A 84 0.84 -12.00 8.39
C LEU A 84 0.92 -12.81 9.69
N TRP A 85 -0.18 -13.45 10.05
CA TRP A 85 -0.38 -14.17 11.30
C TRP A 85 -0.48 -15.69 11.07
N ASP A 86 0.26 -16.47 11.83
CA ASP A 86 0.11 -17.94 11.90
C ASP A 86 -0.93 -18.29 12.99
N ARG A 87 -2.11 -18.76 12.57
CA ARG A 87 -3.21 -19.11 13.47
C ARG A 87 -2.88 -20.29 14.38
N SER A 88 -2.10 -21.25 13.89
CA SER A 88 -1.74 -22.45 14.65
C SER A 88 -0.72 -22.16 15.75
N LYS A 89 0.24 -21.28 15.47
CA LYS A 89 1.30 -20.91 16.41
C LYS A 89 0.95 -19.64 17.21
N ARG A 90 -0.16 -18.98 16.87
CA ARG A 90 -0.61 -17.72 17.49
C ARG A 90 0.51 -16.67 17.54
N ARG A 91 1.17 -16.45 16.39
CA ARG A 91 2.27 -15.49 16.30
C ARG A 91 2.33 -14.81 14.93
N ILE A 92 2.96 -13.65 14.93
CA ILE A 92 3.31 -12.90 13.72
C ILE A 92 4.39 -13.66 12.94
N VAL A 93 4.18 -13.84 11.64
CA VAL A 93 5.14 -14.41 10.69
C VAL A 93 5.98 -13.30 10.07
N SER A 94 5.34 -12.25 9.60
CA SER A 94 5.99 -11.06 9.05
C SER A 94 5.08 -9.83 9.12
N THR A 95 5.68 -8.67 9.23
CA THR A 95 5.04 -7.35 9.09
C THR A 95 5.60 -6.56 7.90
N GLU A 96 6.58 -7.14 7.21
CA GLU A 96 7.21 -6.52 6.05
C GLU A 96 6.43 -6.86 4.78
N SER A 97 5.80 -5.85 4.18
CA SER A 97 4.91 -6.02 3.03
C SER A 97 5.61 -6.65 1.81
N GLY A 98 6.89 -6.36 1.61
CA GLY A 98 7.69 -6.97 0.56
C GLY A 98 7.93 -8.46 0.77
N ASP A 99 8.23 -8.86 2.00
CA ASP A 99 8.43 -10.26 2.36
C ASP A 99 7.12 -11.06 2.20
N ILE A 100 5.99 -10.47 2.66
CA ILE A 100 4.67 -11.07 2.49
C ILE A 100 4.34 -11.26 1.01
N MET A 101 4.61 -10.26 0.15
CA MET A 101 4.44 -10.39 -1.30
C MET A 101 5.25 -11.56 -1.86
N ARG A 102 6.50 -11.73 -1.43
CA ARG A 102 7.37 -12.82 -1.87
C ARG A 102 6.96 -14.18 -1.32
N MET A 103 6.47 -14.23 -0.08
CA MET A 103 5.90 -15.46 0.49
C MET A 103 4.68 -15.95 -0.32
N PHE A 104 3.86 -15.01 -0.82
CA PHE A 104 2.69 -15.34 -1.62
C PHE A 104 3.03 -15.57 -3.10
N GLY A 105 3.79 -14.69 -3.70
CA GLY A 105 4.01 -14.64 -5.15
C GLY A 105 5.21 -15.44 -5.67
N GLY A 106 6.20 -15.71 -4.81
CA GLY A 106 7.39 -16.46 -5.19
C GLY A 106 8.05 -15.95 -6.47
N ASP A 107 8.46 -16.90 -7.32
CA ASP A 107 9.12 -16.60 -8.61
C ASP A 107 8.15 -15.98 -9.64
N THR A 108 6.82 -16.06 -9.43
CA THR A 108 5.82 -15.43 -10.32
C THR A 108 5.90 -13.90 -10.22
N LEU A 109 5.98 -13.34 -9.01
CA LEU A 109 6.09 -11.89 -8.81
C LEU A 109 7.54 -11.41 -8.83
N CYS A 110 8.51 -12.25 -8.42
CA CYS A 110 9.93 -11.91 -8.39
C CYS A 110 10.77 -13.00 -9.04
N PRO A 111 10.84 -13.04 -10.39
CA PRO A 111 11.62 -14.02 -11.11
C PRO A 111 13.08 -14.04 -10.66
N LYS A 112 13.65 -15.24 -10.47
CA LYS A 112 15.04 -15.39 -9.98
C LYS A 112 16.07 -14.67 -10.85
N SER A 113 15.84 -14.67 -12.16
CA SER A 113 16.73 -14.02 -13.15
C SER A 113 16.74 -12.50 -13.03
N LEU A 114 15.68 -11.88 -12.51
CA LEU A 114 15.53 -10.43 -12.38
C LEU A 114 15.64 -9.95 -10.94
N ARG A 115 15.87 -10.86 -9.99
CA ARG A 115 15.75 -10.54 -8.55
C ARG A 115 16.64 -9.37 -8.11
N ALA A 116 17.89 -9.35 -8.56
CA ALA A 116 18.82 -8.29 -8.17
C ALA A 116 18.39 -6.91 -8.69
N GLU A 117 17.91 -6.86 -9.94
CA GLU A 117 17.41 -5.60 -10.53
C GLU A 117 16.08 -5.17 -9.91
N ILE A 118 15.20 -6.12 -9.63
CA ILE A 118 13.94 -5.87 -8.89
C ILE A 118 14.25 -5.33 -7.49
N ASP A 119 15.22 -5.90 -6.77
CA ASP A 119 15.61 -5.44 -5.44
C ASP A 119 16.15 -4.00 -5.47
N ALA A 120 17.02 -3.71 -6.44
CA ALA A 120 17.56 -2.36 -6.62
C ALA A 120 16.46 -1.33 -6.95
N LEU A 121 15.57 -1.67 -7.90
CA LEU A 121 14.48 -0.78 -8.28
C LEU A 121 13.46 -0.62 -7.14
N ASN A 122 13.14 -1.69 -6.40
CA ASN A 122 12.25 -1.63 -5.26
C ASN A 122 12.79 -0.74 -4.13
N ALA A 123 14.09 -0.79 -3.87
CA ALA A 123 14.73 0.10 -2.89
C ALA A 123 14.63 1.57 -3.34
N TRP A 124 14.86 1.83 -4.62
CA TRP A 124 14.77 3.17 -5.19
C TRP A 124 13.33 3.69 -5.21
N ILE A 125 12.35 2.91 -5.71
CA ILE A 125 10.92 3.26 -5.67
C ILE A 125 10.45 3.49 -4.23
N GLY A 126 10.87 2.60 -3.32
CA GLY A 126 10.56 2.71 -1.90
C GLY A 126 10.95 4.06 -1.34
N LYS A 127 12.23 4.42 -1.48
CA LYS A 127 12.79 5.66 -0.94
C LYS A 127 12.26 6.91 -1.65
N ARG A 128 12.25 6.91 -3.00
CA ARG A 128 12.00 8.13 -3.77
C ARG A 128 10.52 8.42 -3.99
N ILE A 129 9.67 7.39 -4.02
CA ILE A 129 8.26 7.51 -4.37
C ILE A 129 7.36 7.09 -3.22
N ASN A 130 7.43 5.83 -2.76
CA ASN A 130 6.47 5.33 -1.76
C ASN A 130 6.61 6.05 -0.41
N ASP A 131 7.84 6.31 0.04
CA ASP A 131 8.13 7.13 1.22
C ASP A 131 8.17 8.62 0.85
N GLY A 132 8.64 8.95 -0.36
CA GLY A 132 8.78 10.32 -0.85
C GLY A 132 7.49 11.15 -0.79
N VAL A 133 6.32 10.56 -1.10
CA VAL A 133 5.03 11.27 -0.94
C VAL A 133 4.77 11.66 0.51
N TYR A 134 5.22 10.86 1.49
CA TYR A 134 5.11 11.18 2.92
C TYR A 134 6.15 12.21 3.36
N ASP A 135 7.36 12.16 2.80
CA ASP A 135 8.41 13.15 3.08
C ASP A 135 7.95 14.54 2.63
N VAL A 136 7.29 14.64 1.45
CA VAL A 136 6.63 15.87 1.00
C VAL A 136 5.51 16.28 1.95
N GLY A 137 4.56 15.38 2.23
CA GLY A 137 3.35 15.69 2.99
C GLY A 137 3.60 16.04 4.46
N LYS A 138 4.69 15.54 5.03
CA LYS A 138 5.05 15.75 6.45
C LYS A 138 6.15 16.80 6.63
N ALA A 139 6.58 17.47 5.57
CA ALA A 139 7.58 18.53 5.67
C ALA A 139 7.12 19.65 6.61
N THR A 140 7.98 20.05 7.53
CA THR A 140 7.69 21.08 8.56
C THR A 140 8.31 22.45 8.25
N SER A 141 8.99 22.59 7.11
CA SER A 141 9.52 23.87 6.63
C SER A 141 9.43 23.96 5.12
N GLN A 142 9.38 25.19 4.59
CA GLN A 142 9.33 25.43 3.14
C GLN A 142 10.53 24.82 2.43
N LEU A 143 11.74 24.97 2.98
CA LEU A 143 12.97 24.42 2.40
C LEU A 143 12.95 22.90 2.34
N ALA A 144 12.47 22.23 3.40
CA ALA A 144 12.31 20.78 3.40
C ALA A 144 11.28 20.34 2.38
N TYR A 145 10.12 20.99 2.33
CA TYR A 145 9.08 20.72 1.35
C TYR A 145 9.59 20.81 -0.09
N GLU A 146 10.25 21.91 -0.45
CA GLU A 146 10.77 22.12 -1.80
C GLU A 146 11.82 21.08 -2.21
N ARG A 147 12.68 20.68 -1.29
CA ARG A 147 13.66 19.61 -1.52
C ARG A 147 12.97 18.27 -1.80
N GLU A 148 12.08 17.84 -0.90
CA GLU A 148 11.42 16.53 -1.04
C GLU A 148 10.44 16.51 -2.22
N HIS A 149 9.76 17.63 -2.48
CA HIS A 149 8.90 17.76 -3.65
C HIS A 149 9.70 17.60 -4.95
N ARG A 150 10.86 18.28 -5.08
CA ARG A 150 11.74 18.14 -6.25
C ARG A 150 12.21 16.70 -6.43
N ASN A 151 12.67 16.08 -5.35
CA ASN A 151 13.09 14.67 -5.35
C ASN A 151 11.99 13.73 -5.85
N LEU A 152 10.75 13.96 -5.43
CA LEU A 152 9.60 13.16 -5.84
C LEU A 152 9.26 13.39 -7.32
N ILE A 153 9.24 14.64 -7.78
CA ILE A 153 8.91 14.97 -9.19
C ILE A 153 9.96 14.36 -10.13
N GLU A 154 11.24 14.51 -9.83
CA GLU A 154 12.33 13.88 -10.61
C GLU A 154 12.16 12.35 -10.67
N ALA A 155 11.78 11.71 -9.56
CA ALA A 155 11.57 10.27 -9.53
C ALA A 155 10.35 9.82 -10.34
N LEU A 156 9.26 10.59 -10.32
CA LEU A 156 8.08 10.33 -11.15
C LEU A 156 8.41 10.50 -12.64
N ASP A 157 9.14 11.54 -13.00
CA ASP A 157 9.56 11.79 -14.39
C ASP A 157 10.51 10.69 -14.91
N GLU A 158 11.39 10.14 -14.05
CA GLU A 158 12.26 9.01 -14.40
C GLU A 158 11.46 7.73 -14.69
N LEU A 159 10.44 7.43 -13.88
CA LEU A 159 9.56 6.29 -14.15
C LEU A 159 8.65 6.52 -15.36
N GLU A 160 8.20 7.74 -15.58
CA GLU A 160 7.43 8.12 -16.78
C GLU A 160 8.23 7.82 -18.05
N GLN A 161 9.52 8.24 -18.09
CA GLN A 161 10.41 7.96 -19.21
C GLN A 161 10.68 6.46 -19.38
N ARG A 162 10.91 5.74 -18.28
CA ARG A 162 11.14 4.28 -18.30
C ARG A 162 9.95 3.55 -18.93
N LEU A 163 8.74 3.89 -18.52
CA LEU A 163 7.49 3.29 -19.03
C LEU A 163 7.12 3.77 -20.44
N GLY A 164 7.75 4.82 -20.94
CA GLY A 164 7.65 5.22 -22.35
C GLY A 164 8.28 4.22 -23.30
N ASN A 165 9.24 3.44 -22.83
CA ASN A 165 9.98 2.44 -23.61
C ASN A 165 9.57 0.99 -23.28
N SER A 166 8.68 0.78 -22.32
CA SER A 166 8.27 -0.55 -21.88
C SER A 166 6.85 -0.54 -21.35
N ARG A 167 6.14 -1.65 -21.48
CA ARG A 167 4.77 -1.80 -21.00
C ARG A 167 4.71 -1.76 -19.47
N PHE A 168 5.59 -2.54 -18.83
CA PHE A 168 5.79 -2.57 -17.37
C PHE A 168 7.26 -2.34 -17.05
N LEU A 169 7.61 -2.24 -15.77
CA LEU A 169 8.96 -1.86 -15.33
C LEU A 169 10.07 -2.83 -15.77
N PHE A 170 9.73 -4.08 -16.08
CA PHE A 170 10.67 -5.11 -16.55
C PHE A 170 10.18 -5.86 -17.80
N GLY A 171 9.45 -5.21 -18.71
CA GLY A 171 9.01 -5.80 -19.97
C GLY A 171 7.50 -5.86 -20.13
N ASP A 172 6.97 -6.98 -20.66
CA ASP A 172 5.58 -7.10 -21.09
C ASP A 172 4.62 -7.60 -19.99
N GLU A 173 5.17 -8.18 -18.90
CA GLU A 173 4.40 -8.64 -17.75
C GLU A 173 4.84 -7.95 -16.46
N PRO A 174 3.88 -7.60 -15.58
CA PRO A 174 4.19 -6.91 -14.34
C PRO A 174 4.87 -7.85 -13.34
N VAL A 175 5.87 -7.31 -12.67
CA VAL A 175 6.59 -7.96 -11.58
C VAL A 175 6.37 -7.24 -10.24
N GLU A 176 7.04 -7.67 -9.19
CA GLU A 176 6.92 -7.11 -7.84
C GLU A 176 7.03 -5.58 -7.81
N SER A 177 7.94 -5.00 -8.60
CA SER A 177 8.16 -3.53 -8.62
C SER A 177 6.93 -2.77 -9.09
N ASP A 178 6.22 -3.27 -10.12
CA ASP A 178 4.98 -2.68 -10.61
C ASP A 178 3.91 -2.68 -9.51
N TRP A 179 3.77 -3.79 -8.82
CA TRP A 179 2.79 -3.97 -7.74
C TRP A 179 3.15 -3.22 -6.45
N ARG A 180 4.43 -2.89 -6.24
CA ARG A 180 4.86 -2.03 -5.13
C ARG A 180 4.64 -0.54 -5.42
N LEU A 181 4.69 -0.16 -6.68
CA LEU A 181 4.43 1.20 -7.16
C LEU A 181 2.92 1.51 -7.21
N PHE A 182 2.11 0.58 -7.72
CA PHE A 182 0.68 0.73 -7.95
C PHE A 182 -0.12 1.34 -6.77
N PRO A 183 0.03 0.91 -5.51
CA PRO A 183 -0.69 1.51 -4.38
C PRO A 183 -0.45 3.00 -4.20
N THR A 184 0.73 3.49 -4.55
CA THR A 184 1.04 4.93 -4.50
C THR A 184 0.36 5.67 -5.63
N LEU A 185 0.40 5.13 -6.85
CA LEU A 185 -0.20 5.78 -8.02
C LEU A 185 -1.72 5.92 -7.91
N VAL A 186 -2.43 4.90 -7.43
CA VAL A 186 -3.91 4.98 -7.25
C VAL A 186 -4.33 6.00 -6.18
N ARG A 187 -3.41 6.46 -5.34
CA ARG A 187 -3.63 7.49 -4.31
C ARG A 187 -3.12 8.86 -4.72
N LEU A 188 -2.40 8.96 -5.85
CA LEU A 188 -1.71 10.19 -6.23
C LEU A 188 -2.68 11.37 -6.35
N ASP A 189 -3.72 11.24 -7.15
CA ASP A 189 -4.64 12.33 -7.49
C ASP A 189 -5.59 12.70 -6.34
N THR A 190 -6.03 11.71 -5.57
CA THR A 190 -7.07 11.92 -4.56
C THR A 190 -6.51 12.26 -3.18
N VAL A 191 -5.29 11.86 -2.90
CA VAL A 191 -4.64 12.03 -1.59
C VAL A 191 -3.36 12.84 -1.70
N TYR A 192 -2.37 12.33 -2.42
CA TYR A 192 -1.01 12.88 -2.31
C TYR A 192 -0.88 14.24 -2.99
N SER A 193 -1.50 14.44 -4.17
CA SER A 193 -1.49 15.75 -4.83
C SER A 193 -2.25 16.82 -4.04
N ARG A 194 -3.32 16.43 -3.35
CA ARG A 194 -4.20 17.36 -2.62
C ARG A 194 -3.79 17.58 -1.17
N LEU A 195 -3.82 16.51 -0.37
CA LEU A 195 -3.57 16.60 1.08
C LEU A 195 -2.08 16.78 1.38
N PHE A 196 -1.21 16.05 0.68
CA PHE A 196 0.24 16.08 0.88
C PHE A 196 0.95 17.12 0.01
N LYS A 197 0.22 17.84 -0.86
CA LYS A 197 0.75 18.89 -1.72
C LYS A 197 1.85 18.39 -2.68
N CYS A 198 1.75 17.13 -3.14
CA CYS A 198 2.70 16.59 -4.12
C CYS A 198 2.53 17.20 -5.52
N THR A 199 1.47 17.93 -5.77
CA THR A 199 1.09 18.74 -6.95
C THR A 199 0.93 17.97 -8.26
N ARG A 200 1.79 17.00 -8.57
CA ARG A 200 1.69 16.20 -9.81
C ARG A 200 0.46 15.30 -9.79
N GLN A 201 -0.23 15.18 -10.92
CA GLN A 201 -1.34 14.28 -11.13
C GLN A 201 -0.98 13.20 -12.17
N LEU A 202 -1.70 12.08 -12.17
CA LEU A 202 -1.47 11.02 -13.16
C LEU A 202 -1.79 11.49 -14.59
N ALA A 203 -2.71 12.44 -14.76
CA ALA A 203 -2.99 13.05 -16.05
C ALA A 203 -1.76 13.76 -16.67
N ASP A 204 -0.81 14.20 -15.85
CA ASP A 204 0.44 14.83 -16.28
C ASP A 204 1.51 13.78 -16.70
N LEU A 205 1.23 12.49 -16.50
CA LEU A 205 2.17 11.37 -16.61
C LEU A 205 1.53 10.22 -17.41
N PRO A 206 1.40 10.35 -18.74
CA PRO A 206 0.59 9.45 -19.56
C PRO A 206 1.04 7.99 -19.52
N ASN A 207 2.34 7.70 -19.40
CA ASN A 207 2.84 6.33 -19.32
C ASN A 207 2.57 5.70 -17.94
N LEU A 208 2.75 6.45 -16.86
CA LEU A 208 2.37 6.03 -15.52
C LEU A 208 0.85 5.86 -15.39
N GLN A 209 0.07 6.74 -16.03
CA GLN A 209 -1.38 6.61 -16.08
C GLN A 209 -1.81 5.34 -16.81
N ARG A 210 -1.25 5.07 -18.01
CA ARG A 210 -1.47 3.83 -18.77
C ARG A 210 -1.09 2.62 -17.92
N HIS A 211 0.10 2.59 -17.35
CA HIS A 211 0.58 1.54 -16.48
C HIS A 211 -0.39 1.27 -15.31
N THR A 212 -0.84 2.32 -14.63
CA THR A 212 -1.79 2.20 -13.50
C THR A 212 -3.12 1.61 -13.96
N ARG A 213 -3.66 2.05 -15.10
CA ARG A 213 -4.90 1.53 -15.67
C ARG A 213 -4.78 0.06 -16.06
N GLU A 214 -3.69 -0.32 -16.72
CA GLU A 214 -3.46 -1.71 -17.12
C GLU A 214 -3.38 -2.66 -15.91
N LEU A 215 -2.73 -2.24 -14.84
CA LEU A 215 -2.70 -3.00 -13.58
C LEU A 215 -4.09 -3.07 -12.93
N TYR A 216 -4.79 -1.94 -12.84
CA TYR A 216 -6.12 -1.85 -12.23
C TYR A 216 -7.16 -2.75 -12.91
N ARG A 217 -7.07 -2.90 -14.24
CA ARG A 217 -7.98 -3.72 -15.05
C ARG A 217 -7.70 -5.22 -14.96
N ARG A 218 -6.61 -5.64 -14.34
CA ARG A 218 -6.36 -7.09 -14.17
C ARG A 218 -7.42 -7.71 -13.26
N PRO A 219 -7.79 -8.97 -13.49
CA PRO A 219 -8.87 -9.63 -12.76
C PRO A 219 -8.72 -9.51 -11.25
N GLY A 220 -9.75 -9.05 -10.56
CA GLY A 220 -9.80 -8.90 -9.11
C GLY A 220 -9.12 -7.66 -8.53
N ILE A 221 -8.20 -6.99 -9.27
CA ILE A 221 -7.40 -5.88 -8.73
C ILE A 221 -8.26 -4.68 -8.36
N ALA A 222 -9.21 -4.28 -9.19
CA ALA A 222 -10.11 -3.15 -8.90
C ALA A 222 -10.82 -3.29 -7.55
N ALA A 223 -11.26 -4.50 -7.20
CA ALA A 223 -11.93 -4.79 -5.94
C ALA A 223 -11.01 -4.65 -4.70
N THR A 224 -9.69 -4.67 -4.90
CA THR A 224 -8.73 -4.46 -3.80
C THR A 224 -8.56 -2.99 -3.44
N VAL A 225 -9.04 -2.06 -4.26
CA VAL A 225 -8.86 -0.62 -4.08
C VAL A 225 -10.14 -0.01 -3.48
N ARG A 226 -10.16 0.17 -2.18
CA ARG A 226 -11.26 0.77 -1.42
C ARG A 226 -11.04 2.28 -1.31
N HIS A 227 -11.47 3.03 -2.33
CA HIS A 227 -11.29 4.48 -2.41
C HIS A 227 -11.93 5.24 -1.24
N ASP A 228 -13.09 4.79 -0.79
CA ASP A 228 -13.81 5.31 0.37
C ASP A 228 -12.97 5.25 1.64
N GLU A 229 -12.39 4.09 1.94
CA GLU A 229 -11.52 3.90 3.10
C GLU A 229 -10.20 4.65 2.97
N ILE A 230 -9.63 4.73 1.75
CA ILE A 230 -8.42 5.52 1.49
C ILE A 230 -8.67 6.99 1.84
N LEU A 231 -9.74 7.60 1.32
CA LEU A 231 -10.08 9.00 1.61
C LEU A 231 -10.33 9.19 3.10
N LEU A 232 -11.16 8.33 3.70
CA LEU A 232 -11.49 8.42 5.12
C LEU A 232 -10.23 8.39 6.00
N HIS A 233 -9.32 7.46 5.72
CA HIS A 233 -8.06 7.34 6.45
C HIS A 233 -7.22 8.60 6.36
N TYR A 234 -6.87 9.01 5.15
CA TYR A 234 -5.91 10.11 4.99
C TYR A 234 -6.46 11.44 5.48
N TYR A 235 -7.73 11.71 5.23
CA TYR A 235 -8.33 12.99 5.63
C TYR A 235 -8.72 13.04 7.12
N ARG A 236 -8.83 11.91 7.83
CA ARG A 236 -9.15 11.87 9.26
C ARG A 236 -8.01 11.46 10.18
N SER A 237 -7.00 10.73 9.68
CA SER A 237 -5.90 10.25 10.52
C SER A 237 -4.66 11.16 10.52
N PHE A 238 -4.71 12.30 9.82
CA PHE A 238 -3.61 13.27 9.75
C PHE A 238 -4.08 14.67 10.22
N PRO A 239 -4.37 14.86 11.51
CA PRO A 239 -4.94 16.12 12.03
C PRO A 239 -4.02 17.32 11.85
N ALA A 240 -2.71 17.12 11.79
CA ALA A 240 -1.75 18.19 11.47
C ALA A 240 -1.91 18.75 10.04
N LEU A 241 -2.45 17.97 9.11
CA LEU A 241 -2.68 18.37 7.72
C LEU A 241 -4.14 18.76 7.46
N ASN A 242 -5.07 18.13 8.18
CA ASN A 242 -6.51 18.35 8.05
C ASN A 242 -7.17 18.38 9.44
N PRO A 243 -7.05 19.50 10.18
CA PRO A 243 -7.43 19.58 11.58
C PRO A 243 -8.93 19.36 11.83
N HIS A 244 -9.77 19.65 10.85
CA HIS A 244 -11.23 19.48 10.97
C HIS A 244 -11.72 18.10 10.47
N GLY A 245 -10.85 17.24 9.98
CA GLY A 245 -11.20 15.90 9.49
C GLY A 245 -12.20 15.89 8.32
N ILE A 246 -12.30 17.00 7.56
CA ILE A 246 -13.20 17.10 6.40
C ILE A 246 -12.69 16.19 5.29
N VAL A 247 -13.55 15.26 4.84
CA VAL A 247 -13.28 14.39 3.72
C VAL A 247 -13.88 15.04 2.46
N PRO A 248 -13.07 15.30 1.41
CA PRO A 248 -13.58 15.94 0.19
C PRO A 248 -14.53 15.00 -0.57
N LEU A 249 -15.54 15.58 -1.18
CA LEU A 249 -16.44 14.89 -2.12
C LEU A 249 -15.73 14.72 -3.46
N LEU A 250 -14.94 13.66 -3.56
CA LEU A 250 -14.23 13.30 -4.80
C LEU A 250 -14.90 12.09 -5.42
N ALA A 251 -15.09 12.14 -6.74
CA ALA A 251 -15.37 10.91 -7.47
C ALA A 251 -14.21 9.94 -7.29
N PRO A 252 -14.45 8.63 -7.15
CA PRO A 252 -13.37 7.63 -7.20
C PRO A 252 -12.53 7.86 -8.44
N ALA A 253 -11.22 7.74 -8.32
CA ALA A 253 -10.36 7.80 -9.50
C ALA A 253 -10.77 6.65 -10.43
N ASP A 254 -11.26 7.00 -11.62
CA ASP A 254 -11.69 6.01 -12.61
C ASP A 254 -10.49 5.55 -13.43
N PHE A 255 -10.01 4.36 -13.13
CA PHE A 255 -8.97 3.66 -13.89
C PHE A 255 -9.56 2.64 -14.86
N SER A 256 -10.90 2.53 -14.98
CA SER A 256 -11.57 1.60 -15.88
C SER A 256 -11.69 2.14 -17.31
N GLY A 257 -11.70 3.47 -17.48
CA GLY A 257 -11.80 4.15 -18.78
C GLY A 257 -10.63 3.88 -19.73
N ASN A 258 -10.84 4.02 -21.05
CA ASN A 258 -9.81 3.88 -22.09
C ASN A 258 -8.80 5.03 -22.03
#